data_8dd3c9b0173b3592f3df62c5d65b232d
#
_entry.id   8dd3c9b0173b3592f3df62c5d65b232d
#
_cell.length_a   1.000
_cell.length_b   1.000
_cell.length_c   1.000
_cell.angle_alpha   90.00
_cell.angle_beta   90.00
_cell.angle_gamma   90.00
#
_symmetry.space_group_name_H-M   'P 1'
#
loop_
_entity.id
_entity.type
_entity.pdbx_description
1 polymer ?
#
loop_
_entity_poly.entity_id
_entity_poly.type
_entity_poly.pdbx_seq_one_letter_code
_entity_poly.pdbx_strand_id
1 'polypeptide(L)'
;IQNYALKQYGGDLALGANGIITSVGMLQVMLIIGIAQGMQPIVGFNFGAKQYGRVQETLRLVIIISTVIMGIGCFCSVAFPELIARAFTNDPALLEVTANGLRICLLVFVVVGSQIAISQFFQSIGIAWKAMFLSLSRQMLFLIPAMLLFSRFWGLDGVWYAAPFSDFVAAVTAWLFLWYHVKSMKGKQEE
;
A
#
# COMPACT_ATOMS: atom_id res chain seq x y z
N ILE A 1 -18.41 4.34 2.16
CA ILE A 1 -18.70 2.91 2.01
C ILE A 1 -18.05 2.14 3.16
N GLN A 2 -16.72 2.25 3.39
CA GLN A 2 -16.02 1.50 4.45
C GLN A 2 -16.62 1.75 5.85
N ASN A 3 -16.77 3.00 6.25
CA ASN A 3 -17.35 3.34 7.55
C ASN A 3 -18.78 2.84 7.71
N TYR A 4 -19.57 2.83 6.64
CA TYR A 4 -20.92 2.29 6.66
C TYR A 4 -20.93 0.78 6.89
N ALA A 5 -20.08 0.04 6.16
CA ALA A 5 -19.93 -1.40 6.33
C ALA A 5 -19.42 -1.76 7.75
N LEU A 6 -18.41 -1.05 8.25
CA LEU A 6 -17.87 -1.25 9.60
C LEU A 6 -18.95 -1.01 10.67
N LYS A 7 -19.74 0.06 10.55
CA LYS A 7 -20.82 0.36 11.49
C LYS A 7 -21.92 -0.69 11.46
N GLN A 8 -22.27 -1.18 10.27
CA GLN A 8 -23.31 -2.18 10.08
C GLN A 8 -22.94 -3.55 10.68
N TYR A 9 -21.69 -3.98 10.52
CA TYR A 9 -21.25 -5.33 10.92
C TYR A 9 -20.50 -5.39 12.26
N GLY A 10 -19.91 -4.28 12.73
CA GLY A 10 -19.09 -4.27 13.95
C GLY A 10 -19.37 -3.10 14.90
N GLY A 11 -20.35 -2.25 14.59
CA GLY A 11 -20.75 -1.14 15.45
C GLY A 11 -19.68 -0.05 15.62
N ASP A 12 -19.79 0.71 16.71
CA ASP A 12 -18.88 1.82 17.00
C ASP A 12 -17.47 1.35 17.41
N LEU A 13 -17.34 0.15 17.98
CA LEU A 13 -16.03 -0.46 18.30
C LEU A 13 -15.22 -0.74 17.04
N ALA A 14 -15.84 -1.29 16.00
CA ALA A 14 -15.14 -1.55 14.73
C ALA A 14 -14.76 -0.25 14.01
N LEU A 15 -15.55 0.80 14.13
CA LEU A 15 -15.21 2.13 13.62
C LEU A 15 -13.99 2.73 14.34
N GLY A 16 -13.96 2.64 15.68
CA GLY A 16 -12.83 3.07 16.49
C GLY A 16 -11.56 2.29 16.16
N ALA A 17 -11.67 0.96 16.08
CA ALA A 17 -10.56 0.08 15.71
C ALA A 17 -10.01 0.43 14.31
N ASN A 18 -10.87 0.64 13.33
CA ASN A 18 -10.45 1.02 11.98
C ASN A 18 -9.74 2.39 11.95
N GLY A 19 -10.13 3.32 12.79
CA GLY A 19 -9.44 4.60 12.96
C GLY A 19 -7.99 4.41 13.40
N ILE A 20 -7.75 3.54 14.37
CA ILE A 20 -6.40 3.21 14.86
C ILE A 20 -5.60 2.48 13.77
N ILE A 21 -6.18 1.45 13.15
CA ILE A 21 -5.54 0.66 12.07
C ILE A 21 -5.11 1.58 10.92
N THR A 22 -6.00 2.47 10.50
CA THR A 22 -5.73 3.44 9.43
C THR A 22 -4.62 4.40 9.83
N SER A 23 -4.58 4.86 11.09
CA SER A 23 -3.52 5.76 11.58
C SER A 23 -2.16 5.08 11.56
N VAL A 24 -2.07 3.82 12.01
CA VAL A 24 -0.84 3.01 11.96
C VAL A 24 -0.39 2.81 10.52
N GLY A 25 -1.30 2.45 9.63
CA GLY A 25 -1.00 2.29 8.19
C GLY A 25 -0.54 3.60 7.53
N MET A 26 -1.18 4.74 7.86
CA MET A 26 -0.80 6.05 7.34
C MET A 26 0.61 6.47 7.75
N LEU A 27 1.01 6.23 8.99
CA LEU A 27 2.38 6.51 9.45
C LEU A 27 3.41 5.76 8.61
N GLN A 28 3.18 4.47 8.34
CA GLN A 28 4.07 3.66 7.51
C GLN A 28 4.11 4.18 6.07
N VAL A 29 2.95 4.47 5.48
CA VAL A 29 2.83 5.00 4.10
C VAL A 29 3.52 6.36 3.95
N MET A 30 3.42 7.26 4.93
CA MET A 30 4.08 8.57 4.89
C MET A 30 5.60 8.46 4.78
N LEU A 31 6.22 7.49 5.48
CA LEU A 31 7.67 7.25 5.35
C LEU A 31 8.04 6.85 3.90
N ILE A 32 7.25 5.98 3.30
CA ILE A 32 7.49 5.53 1.93
C ILE A 32 7.27 6.66 0.92
N ILE A 33 6.23 7.46 1.10
CA ILE A 33 5.97 8.63 0.24
C ILE A 33 7.17 9.60 0.28
N GLY A 34 7.72 9.86 1.48
CA GLY A 34 8.91 10.71 1.62
C GLY A 34 10.11 10.20 0.82
N ILE A 35 10.41 8.90 0.93
CA ILE A 35 11.51 8.26 0.18
C ILE A 35 11.22 8.29 -1.33
N ALA A 36 10.00 7.96 -1.73
CA ALA A 36 9.60 7.93 -3.13
C ALA A 36 9.60 9.33 -3.78
N GLN A 37 9.26 10.38 -3.03
CA GLN A 37 9.38 11.77 -3.48
C GLN A 37 10.85 12.17 -3.69
N GLY A 38 11.76 11.72 -2.82
CA GLY A 38 13.20 11.92 -3.01
C GLY A 38 13.76 11.27 -4.28
N MET A 39 13.14 10.18 -4.75
CA MET A 39 13.48 9.52 -6.01
C MET A 39 13.12 10.37 -7.24
N GLN A 40 12.05 11.19 -7.17
CA GLN A 40 11.49 11.87 -8.34
C GLN A 40 12.51 12.76 -9.10
N PRO A 41 13.26 13.69 -8.46
CA PRO A 41 14.22 14.52 -9.17
C PRO A 41 15.36 13.67 -9.78
N ILE A 42 15.82 12.63 -9.08
CA ILE A 42 16.90 11.77 -9.54
C ILE A 42 16.48 11.00 -10.80
N VAL A 43 15.32 10.36 -10.75
CA VAL A 43 14.76 9.60 -11.88
C VAL A 43 14.42 10.53 -13.03
N GLY A 44 13.75 11.67 -12.77
CA GLY A 44 13.36 12.61 -13.81
C GLY A 44 14.56 13.17 -14.59
N PHE A 45 15.61 13.60 -13.87
CA PHE A 45 16.83 14.11 -14.49
C PHE A 45 17.57 13.04 -15.33
N ASN A 46 17.81 11.86 -14.75
CA ASN A 46 18.53 10.79 -15.44
C ASN A 46 17.71 10.21 -16.62
N PHE A 47 16.37 10.19 -16.50
CA PHE A 47 15.51 9.77 -17.62
C PHE A 47 15.58 10.76 -18.79
N GLY A 48 15.53 12.09 -18.52
CA GLY A 48 15.70 13.12 -19.54
C GLY A 48 17.09 13.09 -20.20
N ALA A 49 18.13 12.75 -19.43
CA ALA A 49 19.51 12.54 -19.91
C ALA A 49 19.73 11.19 -20.60
N LYS A 50 18.69 10.36 -20.78
CA LYS A 50 18.76 8.99 -21.36
C LYS A 50 19.68 8.03 -20.60
N GLN A 51 19.99 8.30 -19.34
CA GLN A 51 20.80 7.46 -18.46
C GLN A 51 19.96 6.37 -17.81
N TYR A 52 19.38 5.48 -18.59
CA TYR A 52 18.41 4.48 -18.13
C TYR A 52 18.99 3.48 -17.09
N GLY A 53 20.31 3.23 -17.10
CA GLY A 53 20.94 2.40 -16.08
C GLY A 53 20.80 2.99 -14.69
N ARG A 54 21.07 4.31 -14.53
CA ARG A 54 20.90 5.02 -13.25
C ARG A 54 19.44 5.09 -12.80
N VAL A 55 18.53 5.23 -13.77
CA VAL A 55 17.07 5.21 -13.50
C VAL A 55 16.65 3.87 -12.89
N GLN A 56 17.11 2.76 -13.49
CA GLN A 56 16.79 1.40 -12.99
C GLN A 56 17.41 1.12 -11.63
N GLU A 57 18.66 1.56 -11.41
CA GLU A 57 19.36 1.41 -10.13
C GLU A 57 18.65 2.17 -9.02
N THR A 58 18.27 3.44 -9.26
CA THR A 58 17.53 4.26 -8.30
C THR A 58 16.18 3.63 -7.98
N LEU A 59 15.43 3.20 -9.00
CA LEU A 59 14.14 2.55 -8.80
C LEU A 59 14.28 1.27 -7.98
N ARG A 60 15.25 0.41 -8.31
CA ARG A 60 15.52 -0.83 -7.57
C ARG A 60 15.84 -0.55 -6.11
N LEU A 61 16.68 0.43 -5.84
CA LEU A 61 17.06 0.83 -4.48
C LEU A 61 15.83 1.29 -3.69
N VAL A 62 15.01 2.16 -4.26
CA VAL A 62 13.79 2.66 -3.58
C VAL A 62 12.79 1.54 -3.35
N ILE A 63 12.59 0.61 -4.30
CA ILE A 63 11.72 -0.56 -4.10
C ILE A 63 12.23 -1.42 -2.93
N ILE A 64 13.52 -1.70 -2.87
CA ILE A 64 14.10 -2.52 -1.79
C ILE A 64 13.91 -1.83 -0.44
N ILE A 65 14.29 -0.55 -0.32
CA ILE A 65 14.18 0.21 0.92
C ILE A 65 12.72 0.28 1.37
N SER A 66 11.81 0.60 0.46
CA SER A 66 10.38 0.68 0.74
C SER A 66 9.80 -0.66 1.20
N THR A 67 10.20 -1.76 0.55
CA THR A 67 9.76 -3.11 0.92
C THR A 67 10.29 -3.52 2.30
N VAL A 68 11.55 -3.21 2.61
CA VAL A 68 12.14 -3.51 3.92
C VAL A 68 11.45 -2.71 5.03
N ILE A 69 11.25 -1.41 4.85
CA ILE A 69 10.57 -0.56 5.85
C ILE A 69 9.14 -1.05 6.08
N MET A 70 8.38 -1.31 5.01
CA MET A 70 7.02 -1.82 5.12
C MET A 70 6.99 -3.23 5.71
N GLY A 71 8.00 -4.07 5.40
CA GLY A 71 8.16 -5.39 6.00
C GLY A 71 8.37 -5.33 7.51
N ILE A 72 9.20 -4.42 7.99
CA ILE A 72 9.41 -4.19 9.43
C ILE A 72 8.09 -3.70 10.07
N GLY A 73 7.41 -2.72 9.46
CA GLY A 73 6.15 -2.22 9.96
C GLY A 73 5.04 -3.29 9.99
N CYS A 74 4.96 -4.12 8.95
CA CYS A 74 4.06 -5.27 8.88
C CYS A 74 4.39 -6.28 9.99
N PHE A 75 5.65 -6.66 10.14
CA PHE A 75 6.10 -7.57 11.19
C PHE A 75 5.74 -7.06 12.58
N CYS A 76 6.02 -5.79 12.89
CA CYS A 76 5.66 -5.19 14.16
C CYS A 76 4.13 -5.21 14.40
N SER A 77 3.34 -4.90 13.37
CA SER A 77 1.88 -4.86 13.46
C SER A 77 1.25 -6.24 13.66
N VAL A 78 1.85 -7.28 13.11
CA VAL A 78 1.37 -8.67 13.24
C VAL A 78 1.89 -9.34 14.52
N ALA A 79 3.17 -9.11 14.85
CA ALA A 79 3.81 -9.75 16.01
C ALA A 79 3.42 -9.09 17.35
N PHE A 80 3.26 -7.75 17.35
CA PHE A 80 2.99 -6.97 18.57
C PHE A 80 1.76 -6.06 18.44
N PRO A 81 0.60 -6.56 17.98
CA PRO A 81 -0.57 -5.72 17.69
C PRO A 81 -1.15 -5.07 18.94
N GLU A 82 -1.13 -5.79 20.09
CA GLU A 82 -1.61 -5.25 21.36
C GLU A 82 -0.75 -4.09 21.87
N LEU A 83 0.57 -4.19 21.72
CA LEU A 83 1.49 -3.12 22.10
C LEU A 83 1.23 -1.86 21.27
N ILE A 84 1.00 -2.02 19.97
CA ILE A 84 0.67 -0.91 19.09
C ILE A 84 -0.71 -0.34 19.43
N ALA A 85 -1.72 -1.18 19.65
CA ALA A 85 -3.07 -0.74 20.00
C ALA A 85 -3.10 0.02 21.34
N ARG A 86 -2.32 -0.42 22.34
CA ARG A 86 -2.20 0.26 23.64
C ARG A 86 -1.63 1.66 23.57
N ALA A 87 -0.88 2.00 22.52
CA ALA A 87 -0.43 3.37 22.29
C ALA A 87 -1.59 4.34 21.95
N PHE A 88 -2.74 3.81 21.53
CA PHE A 88 -3.90 4.59 21.11
C PHE A 88 -5.10 4.47 22.05
N THR A 89 -5.25 3.34 22.77
CA THR A 89 -6.42 3.09 23.63
C THR A 89 -6.07 2.22 24.83
N ASN A 90 -6.78 2.47 25.95
CA ASN A 90 -6.72 1.63 27.16
C ASN A 90 -8.03 0.83 27.35
N ASP A 91 -9.02 0.99 26.48
CA ASP A 91 -10.27 0.23 26.54
C ASP A 91 -10.01 -1.23 26.11
N PRO A 92 -10.24 -2.22 26.99
CA PRO A 92 -9.97 -3.63 26.69
C PRO A 92 -10.74 -4.15 25.47
N ALA A 93 -12.01 -3.74 25.32
CA ALA A 93 -12.86 -4.18 24.20
C ALA A 93 -12.34 -3.63 22.87
N LEU A 94 -11.99 -2.34 22.82
CA LEU A 94 -11.44 -1.71 21.65
C LEU A 94 -10.05 -2.26 21.32
N LEU A 95 -9.25 -2.59 22.32
CA LEU A 95 -7.91 -3.14 22.16
C LEU A 95 -7.95 -4.51 21.47
N GLU A 96 -8.83 -5.41 21.90
CA GLU A 96 -8.98 -6.75 21.30
C GLU A 96 -9.38 -6.66 19.81
N VAL A 97 -10.40 -5.85 19.51
CA VAL A 97 -10.89 -5.65 18.13
C VAL A 97 -9.79 -5.01 17.26
N THR A 98 -9.07 -4.03 17.79
CA THR A 98 -7.97 -3.35 17.08
C THR A 98 -6.81 -4.30 16.82
N ALA A 99 -6.41 -5.12 17.81
CA ALA A 99 -5.30 -6.06 17.64
C ALA A 99 -5.60 -7.10 16.57
N ASN A 100 -6.83 -7.62 16.52
CA ASN A 100 -7.26 -8.53 15.47
C ASN A 100 -7.25 -7.85 14.09
N GLY A 101 -7.81 -6.66 13.99
CA GLY A 101 -7.83 -5.88 12.75
C GLY A 101 -6.43 -5.52 12.24
N LEU A 102 -5.48 -5.16 13.12
CA LEU A 102 -4.08 -4.91 12.74
C LEU A 102 -3.43 -6.14 12.10
N ARG A 103 -3.62 -7.32 12.69
CA ARG A 103 -3.09 -8.59 12.16
C ARG A 103 -3.61 -8.87 10.76
N ILE A 104 -4.90 -8.64 10.51
CA ILE A 104 -5.54 -8.92 9.22
C ILE A 104 -5.18 -7.85 8.19
N CYS A 105 -5.46 -6.59 8.47
CA CYS A 105 -5.34 -5.50 7.50
C CYS A 105 -3.90 -5.24 7.07
N LEU A 106 -2.92 -5.39 7.98
CA LEU A 106 -1.52 -5.09 7.69
C LEU A 106 -0.69 -6.32 7.31
N LEU A 107 -1.29 -7.52 7.22
CA LEU A 107 -0.58 -8.76 6.89
C LEU A 107 0.17 -8.69 5.54
N VAL A 108 -0.45 -8.10 4.54
CA VAL A 108 0.09 -8.00 3.17
C VAL A 108 0.65 -6.60 2.88
N PHE A 109 0.72 -5.74 3.91
CA PHE A 109 1.09 -4.33 3.73
C PHE A 109 2.52 -4.14 3.20
N VAL A 110 3.36 -5.15 3.32
CA VAL A 110 4.72 -5.18 2.76
C VAL A 110 4.76 -4.88 1.25
N VAL A 111 3.75 -5.33 0.49
CA VAL A 111 3.70 -5.10 -0.97
C VAL A 111 3.30 -3.67 -1.34
N VAL A 112 2.66 -2.95 -0.44
CA VAL A 112 2.21 -1.56 -0.65
C VAL A 112 3.42 -0.63 -0.88
N GLY A 113 4.54 -0.89 -0.20
CA GLY A 113 5.78 -0.11 -0.39
C GLY A 113 6.27 -0.14 -1.83
N SER A 114 6.34 -1.31 -2.43
CA SER A 114 6.74 -1.46 -3.85
C SER A 114 5.73 -0.81 -4.80
N GLN A 115 4.43 -0.94 -4.53
CA GLN A 115 3.38 -0.32 -5.34
C GLN A 115 3.48 1.20 -5.36
N ILE A 116 3.70 1.83 -4.18
CA ILE A 116 3.87 3.28 -4.07
C ILE A 116 5.12 3.72 -4.83
N ALA A 117 6.25 3.03 -4.66
CA ALA A 117 7.49 3.33 -5.37
C ALA A 117 7.31 3.26 -6.90
N ILE A 118 6.62 2.23 -7.41
CA ILE A 118 6.34 2.06 -8.84
C ILE A 118 5.41 3.17 -9.36
N SER A 119 4.37 3.53 -8.60
CA SER A 119 3.46 4.62 -8.97
C SER A 119 4.21 5.96 -9.07
N GLN A 120 5.06 6.27 -8.08
CA GLN A 120 5.89 7.47 -8.09
C GLN A 120 6.94 7.46 -9.20
N PHE A 121 7.48 6.29 -9.55
CA PHE A 121 8.37 6.16 -10.69
C PHE A 121 7.69 6.58 -12.00
N PHE A 122 6.48 6.10 -12.30
CA PHE A 122 5.73 6.52 -13.49
C PHE A 122 5.44 8.02 -13.49
N GLN A 123 5.20 8.61 -12.34
CA GLN A 123 5.03 10.05 -12.20
C GLN A 123 6.32 10.80 -12.52
N SER A 124 7.46 10.30 -12.05
CA SER A 124 8.79 10.89 -12.24
C SER A 124 9.23 10.95 -13.72
N ILE A 125 8.86 9.95 -14.50
CA ILE A 125 9.16 9.88 -15.96
C ILE A 125 8.09 10.53 -16.84
N GLY A 126 7.13 11.25 -16.23
CA GLY A 126 6.09 11.99 -16.97
C GLY A 126 4.92 11.14 -17.48
N ILE A 127 4.83 9.85 -17.12
CA ILE A 127 3.73 8.98 -17.53
C ILE A 127 2.63 9.01 -16.45
N ALA A 128 2.09 10.20 -16.20
CA ALA A 128 1.14 10.47 -15.13
C ALA A 128 -0.13 9.59 -15.19
N TRP A 129 -0.61 9.22 -16.39
CA TRP A 129 -1.80 8.38 -16.53
C TRP A 129 -1.63 6.99 -15.90
N LYS A 130 -0.43 6.39 -16.01
CA LYS A 130 -0.14 5.09 -15.35
C LYS A 130 -0.12 5.22 -13.84
N ALA A 131 0.51 6.28 -13.32
CA ALA A 131 0.53 6.56 -11.89
C ALA A 131 -0.88 6.76 -11.34
N MET A 132 -1.70 7.55 -12.05
CA MET A 132 -3.10 7.79 -11.69
C MET A 132 -3.93 6.50 -11.74
N PHE A 133 -3.78 5.71 -12.80
CA PHE A 133 -4.48 4.42 -12.92
C PHE A 133 -4.11 3.48 -11.76
N LEU A 134 -2.83 3.34 -11.42
CA LEU A 134 -2.38 2.48 -10.34
C LEU A 134 -2.92 2.93 -8.97
N SER A 135 -3.00 4.25 -8.73
CA SER A 135 -3.54 4.78 -7.49
C SER A 135 -5.06 4.62 -7.38
N LEU A 136 -5.79 4.92 -8.46
CA LEU A 136 -7.25 4.83 -8.49
C LEU A 136 -7.75 3.40 -8.53
N SER A 137 -7.06 2.51 -9.27
CA SER A 137 -7.46 1.11 -9.38
C SER A 137 -7.44 0.40 -8.02
N ARG A 138 -6.43 0.67 -7.18
CA ARG A 138 -6.37 0.15 -5.82
C ARG A 138 -7.63 0.48 -5.03
N GLN A 139 -8.04 1.75 -5.05
CA GLN A 139 -9.15 2.23 -4.22
C GLN A 139 -10.52 1.90 -4.83
N MET A 140 -10.71 2.14 -6.13
CA MET A 140 -12.02 2.06 -6.78
C MET A 140 -12.29 0.69 -7.41
N LEU A 141 -11.29 0.09 -8.08
CA LEU A 141 -11.49 -1.16 -8.80
C LEU A 141 -11.31 -2.39 -7.91
N PHE A 142 -10.45 -2.32 -6.91
CA PHE A 142 -10.13 -3.49 -6.08
C PHE A 142 -10.74 -3.40 -4.69
N LEU A 143 -10.55 -2.30 -3.96
CA LEU A 143 -11.00 -2.20 -2.57
C LEU A 143 -12.54 -2.15 -2.45
N ILE A 144 -13.20 -1.29 -3.22
CA ILE A 144 -14.66 -1.12 -3.10
C ILE A 144 -15.40 -2.40 -3.47
N PRO A 145 -15.16 -3.06 -4.63
CA PRO A 145 -15.83 -4.30 -4.96
C PRO A 145 -15.52 -5.46 -3.99
N ALA A 146 -14.24 -5.58 -3.58
CA ALA A 146 -13.85 -6.60 -2.61
C ALA A 146 -14.56 -6.40 -1.28
N MET A 147 -14.65 -5.16 -0.79
CA MET A 147 -15.33 -4.83 0.45
C MET A 147 -16.83 -5.17 0.40
N LEU A 148 -17.51 -4.81 -0.69
CA LEU A 148 -18.93 -5.11 -0.87
C LEU A 148 -19.19 -6.62 -0.96
N LEU A 149 -18.29 -7.35 -1.61
CA LEU A 149 -18.42 -8.79 -1.76
C LEU A 149 -18.10 -9.52 -0.47
N PHE A 150 -16.93 -9.25 0.13
CA PHE A 150 -16.45 -9.99 1.30
C PHE A 150 -17.26 -9.67 2.55
N SER A 151 -17.72 -8.43 2.75
CA SER A 151 -18.58 -8.09 3.88
C SER A 151 -19.90 -8.86 3.87
N ARG A 152 -20.40 -9.22 2.68
CA ARG A 152 -21.62 -10.00 2.54
C ARG A 152 -21.45 -11.47 2.96
N PHE A 153 -20.23 -12.03 2.79
CA PHE A 153 -19.95 -13.44 3.11
C PHE A 153 -19.37 -13.62 4.52
N TRP A 154 -18.52 -12.70 4.98
CA TRP A 154 -17.77 -12.82 6.24
C TRP A 154 -18.04 -11.67 7.23
N GLY A 155 -19.04 -10.81 6.99
CA GLY A 155 -19.39 -9.72 7.91
C GLY A 155 -18.22 -8.76 8.15
N LEU A 156 -17.90 -8.50 9.42
CA LEU A 156 -16.82 -7.58 9.82
C LEU A 156 -15.44 -8.02 9.31
N ASP A 157 -15.10 -9.30 9.45
CA ASP A 157 -13.82 -9.83 8.99
C ASP A 157 -13.67 -9.68 7.47
N GLY A 158 -14.78 -9.79 6.72
CA GLY A 158 -14.80 -9.57 5.29
C GLY A 158 -14.42 -8.13 4.90
N VAL A 159 -14.80 -7.14 5.70
CA VAL A 159 -14.38 -5.74 5.48
C VAL A 159 -12.87 -5.62 5.66
N TRP A 160 -12.29 -6.30 6.66
CA TRP A 160 -10.85 -6.26 6.90
C TRP A 160 -10.05 -7.05 5.87
N TYR A 161 -10.54 -8.21 5.40
CA TYR A 161 -9.88 -8.99 4.33
C TYR A 161 -9.88 -8.27 2.97
N ALA A 162 -10.81 -7.34 2.74
CA ALA A 162 -10.85 -6.57 1.50
C ALA A 162 -9.60 -5.69 1.29
N ALA A 163 -9.01 -5.15 2.37
CA ALA A 163 -7.82 -4.31 2.29
C ALA A 163 -6.59 -5.10 1.79
N PRO A 164 -6.14 -6.20 2.45
CA PRO A 164 -5.00 -6.97 1.98
C PRO A 164 -5.22 -7.58 0.59
N PHE A 165 -6.44 -7.98 0.25
CA PHE A 165 -6.76 -8.46 -1.09
C PHE A 165 -6.55 -7.37 -2.14
N SER A 166 -7.07 -6.16 -1.91
CA SER A 166 -6.92 -5.06 -2.84
C SER A 166 -5.47 -4.62 -2.98
N ASP A 167 -4.71 -4.62 -1.88
CA ASP A 167 -3.29 -4.27 -1.86
C ASP A 167 -2.46 -5.26 -2.66
N PHE A 168 -2.74 -6.55 -2.51
CA PHE A 168 -2.06 -7.59 -3.27
C PHE A 168 -2.33 -7.48 -4.78
N VAL A 169 -3.60 -7.35 -5.19
CA VAL A 169 -3.97 -7.23 -6.61
C VAL A 169 -3.39 -5.95 -7.22
N ALA A 170 -3.43 -4.84 -6.47
CA ALA A 170 -2.84 -3.58 -6.91
C ALA A 170 -1.31 -3.66 -7.06
N ALA A 171 -0.63 -4.36 -6.16
CA ALA A 171 0.81 -4.56 -6.27
C ALA A 171 1.17 -5.42 -7.49
N VAL A 172 0.45 -6.53 -7.72
CA VAL A 172 0.64 -7.35 -8.92
C VAL A 172 0.44 -6.52 -10.18
N THR A 173 -0.61 -5.71 -10.23
CA THR A 173 -0.87 -4.81 -11.36
C THR A 173 0.28 -3.81 -11.56
N ALA A 174 0.80 -3.20 -10.49
CA ALA A 174 1.92 -2.27 -10.57
C ALA A 174 3.20 -2.95 -11.11
N TRP A 175 3.50 -4.16 -10.63
CA TRP A 175 4.64 -4.93 -11.11
C TRP A 175 4.52 -5.33 -12.58
N LEU A 176 3.34 -5.68 -13.07
CA LEU A 176 3.09 -5.97 -14.49
C LEU A 176 3.32 -4.73 -15.36
N PHE A 177 2.82 -3.56 -14.93
CA PHE A 177 3.05 -2.30 -15.64
C PHE A 177 4.54 -1.93 -15.68
N LEU A 178 5.25 -2.13 -14.56
CA LEU A 178 6.69 -1.88 -14.50
C LEU A 178 7.45 -2.82 -15.41
N TRP A 179 7.19 -4.12 -15.34
CA TRP A 179 7.85 -5.13 -16.16
C TRP A 179 7.71 -4.84 -17.65
N TYR A 180 6.48 -4.53 -18.09
CA TYR A 180 6.22 -4.16 -19.49
C TYR A 180 6.98 -2.90 -19.90
N HIS A 181 7.04 -1.90 -19.02
CA HIS A 181 7.71 -0.64 -19.32
C HIS A 181 9.24 -0.79 -19.37
N VAL A 182 9.83 -1.50 -18.42
CA VAL A 182 11.28 -1.77 -18.39
C VAL A 182 11.73 -2.58 -19.61
N LYS A 183 10.94 -3.56 -20.04
CA LYS A 183 11.20 -4.31 -21.26
C LYS A 183 11.24 -3.40 -22.51
N SER A 184 10.32 -2.45 -22.59
CA SER A 184 10.28 -1.45 -23.68
C SER A 184 11.47 -0.48 -23.64
N MET A 185 11.99 -0.13 -22.44
CA MET A 185 13.17 0.72 -22.31
C MET A 185 14.47 0.02 -22.75
N LYS A 186 14.63 -1.29 -22.47
CA LYS A 186 15.80 -2.06 -22.88
C LYS A 186 15.90 -2.16 -24.40
N GLY A 187 14.80 -2.35 -25.12
CA GLY A 187 14.80 -2.35 -26.59
C GLY A 187 15.23 -1.02 -27.21
N LYS A 188 15.07 0.11 -26.52
CA LYS A 188 15.51 1.44 -26.98
C LYS A 188 16.98 1.76 -26.65
N GLN A 189 17.67 0.94 -25.88
CA GLN A 189 19.10 1.06 -25.60
C GLN A 189 19.96 0.32 -26.61
N GLU A 190 19.35 -0.63 -27.34
CA GLU A 190 20.03 -1.45 -28.35
C GLU A 190 19.90 -0.86 -29.77
N GLU A 191 19.10 0.20 -29.96
CA GLU A 191 19.00 1.02 -31.17
C GLU A 191 19.85 2.30 -31.03
#